data_de7e7a06296caffc83fd9627624dd4f5
#
_entry.id   de7e7a06296caffc83fd9627624dd4f5
#
_cell.length_a   1.000
_cell.length_b   1.000
_cell.length_c   1.000
_cell.angle_alpha   90.00
_cell.angle_beta   90.00
_cell.angle_gamma   90.00
#
_symmetry.space_group_name_H-M   'P 1'
#
loop_
_entity.id
_entity.type
_entity.pdbx_description
1 polymer ?
#
loop_
_entity_poly.entity_id
_entity_poly.type
_entity_poly.pdbx_seq_one_letter_code
_entity_poly.pdbx_strand_id
1 'polypeptide(L)'
;MASSERAATVPVATDGGGLRRWLGSFVPAAQAIDARERLRIAVGAGLGVLVTALLCQWLAPAGNPAWPWLVAPLGASAVLVFGVPSSPLAQPWAVLGGNGLSALVGIACVRWIEPPAVAAAVGVGAAIALMLALRCLHPPGGASALLTVLAGVSDPSFALFPVAVNSLLLVAAGIAYNRATGRDYPHRQRAAAPAPKAAGEDPLDADIDAVVARWNQVLDIGHDDLKALLEDTRLQTYQRKLADLRCADIMSRDPVVVRRETPLHEAWELFRKHRIKALPVVDHSRHIIGIVTPADFMRTAEIQGGDGFEARLRKLRDWTRRDAARKPERVGEIMTRSVRVTRVDRHLADLVPLFGSSGHHHIPVLAEDDTLAGIITQSDLVAALARPQPRTDRAAPTLTP
;
A
#
# COMPACT_ATOMS: atom_id res chain seq x y z
N MET A 1 -15.53 -48.60 41.70
CA MET A 1 -15.75 -47.16 42.00
C MET A 1 -15.57 -46.41 40.69
N ALA A 2 -16.68 -46.10 40.03
CA ALA A 2 -16.71 -45.47 38.71
C ALA A 2 -16.81 -43.93 38.89
N SER A 3 -15.82 -43.20 38.43
CA SER A 3 -15.85 -41.74 38.40
C SER A 3 -16.53 -41.28 37.13
N SER A 4 -17.70 -40.67 37.27
CA SER A 4 -18.46 -40.09 36.17
C SER A 4 -17.84 -38.72 35.75
N GLU A 5 -17.27 -38.67 34.58
CA GLU A 5 -16.96 -37.43 33.89
C GLU A 5 -18.26 -36.73 33.44
N ARG A 6 -18.56 -35.59 34.07
CA ARG A 6 -19.61 -34.68 33.60
C ARG A 6 -19.06 -33.89 32.42
N ALA A 7 -19.53 -34.20 31.22
CA ALA A 7 -19.36 -33.35 30.06
C ALA A 7 -20.03 -31.99 30.30
N ALA A 8 -19.22 -30.92 30.32
CA ALA A 8 -19.71 -29.55 30.36
C ALA A 8 -20.34 -29.20 29.01
N THR A 9 -21.66 -29.11 29.00
CA THR A 9 -22.42 -28.59 27.85
C THR A 9 -22.15 -27.08 27.73
N VAL A 10 -21.43 -26.69 26.69
CA VAL A 10 -21.28 -25.28 26.29
C VAL A 10 -22.66 -24.78 25.82
N PRO A 11 -23.22 -23.71 26.38
CA PRO A 11 -24.49 -23.17 25.93
C PRO A 11 -24.30 -22.62 24.50
N VAL A 12 -25.04 -23.20 23.56
CA VAL A 12 -25.22 -22.64 22.22
C VAL A 12 -26.02 -21.35 22.40
N ALA A 13 -25.35 -20.19 22.26
CA ALA A 13 -25.99 -18.90 22.26
C ALA A 13 -26.99 -18.85 21.10
N THR A 14 -28.26 -18.86 21.40
CA THR A 14 -29.36 -18.66 20.42
C THR A 14 -29.24 -17.22 19.88
N ASP A 15 -28.76 -17.12 18.67
CA ASP A 15 -28.37 -15.90 17.99
C ASP A 15 -29.62 -15.12 17.50
N GLY A 16 -30.27 -14.38 18.41
CA GLY A 16 -31.32 -13.38 18.06
C GLY A 16 -30.81 -12.19 17.22
N GLY A 17 -29.55 -12.20 16.79
CA GLY A 17 -28.90 -11.14 16.04
C GLY A 17 -28.93 -11.27 14.51
N GLY A 18 -29.40 -12.39 13.95
CA GLY A 18 -29.34 -12.64 12.51
C GLY A 18 -30.10 -11.61 11.69
N LEU A 19 -31.33 -11.30 12.04
CA LEU A 19 -32.17 -10.31 11.36
C LEU A 19 -31.60 -8.90 11.49
N ARG A 20 -31.10 -8.52 12.66
CA ARG A 20 -30.51 -7.21 12.89
C ARG A 20 -29.19 -7.02 12.11
N ARG A 21 -28.36 -8.04 12.04
CA ARG A 21 -27.16 -8.05 11.21
C ARG A 21 -27.52 -7.99 9.73
N TRP A 22 -28.51 -8.78 9.31
CA TRP A 22 -29.01 -8.77 7.93
C TRP A 22 -29.61 -7.39 7.58
N LEU A 23 -30.46 -6.81 8.40
CA LEU A 23 -31.00 -5.46 8.20
C LEU A 23 -29.88 -4.39 8.24
N GLY A 24 -28.86 -4.56 9.07
CA GLY A 24 -27.68 -3.68 9.11
C GLY A 24 -26.88 -3.69 7.81
N SER A 25 -26.92 -4.78 7.01
CA SER A 25 -26.24 -4.84 5.70
C SER A 25 -26.90 -3.98 4.62
N PHE A 26 -28.14 -3.49 4.84
CA PHE A 26 -28.80 -2.56 3.90
C PHE A 26 -28.32 -1.11 4.06
N VAL A 27 -27.64 -0.79 5.16
CA VAL A 27 -27.10 0.55 5.39
C VAL A 27 -25.59 0.49 5.19
N PRO A 28 -25.05 1.16 4.16
CA PRO A 28 -23.62 1.18 3.94
C PRO A 28 -22.90 1.89 5.10
N ALA A 29 -21.65 1.48 5.35
CA ALA A 29 -20.80 2.18 6.30
C ALA A 29 -20.61 3.64 5.90
N ALA A 30 -20.46 4.54 6.88
CA ALA A 30 -20.18 5.94 6.61
C ALA A 30 -18.87 6.07 5.81
N GLN A 31 -18.93 6.76 4.67
CA GLN A 31 -17.73 7.04 3.88
C GLN A 31 -16.87 8.08 4.61
N ALA A 32 -15.58 7.80 4.74
CA ALA A 32 -14.59 8.67 5.36
C ALA A 32 -14.18 9.83 4.43
N ILE A 33 -15.18 10.56 3.90
CA ILE A 33 -14.98 11.71 3.01
C ILE A 33 -15.26 12.98 3.82
N ASP A 34 -14.32 13.93 3.81
CA ASP A 34 -14.47 15.19 4.53
C ASP A 34 -15.53 16.12 3.89
N ALA A 35 -15.96 17.15 4.62
CA ALA A 35 -16.99 18.09 4.16
C ALA A 35 -16.53 18.88 2.91
N ARG A 36 -15.23 19.17 2.81
CA ARG A 36 -14.65 19.91 1.68
C ARG A 36 -14.74 19.09 0.40
N GLU A 37 -14.41 17.80 0.46
CA GLU A 37 -14.49 16.91 -0.69
C GLU A 37 -15.95 16.67 -1.12
N ARG A 38 -16.87 16.52 -0.16
CA ARG A 38 -18.31 16.44 -0.48
C ARG A 38 -18.81 17.68 -1.22
N LEU A 39 -18.40 18.87 -0.76
CA LEU A 39 -18.74 20.13 -1.42
C LEU A 39 -18.12 20.22 -2.82
N ARG A 40 -16.83 19.82 -2.97
CA ARG A 40 -16.14 19.77 -4.26
C ARG A 40 -16.92 18.92 -5.27
N ILE A 41 -17.33 17.72 -4.87
CA ILE A 41 -18.08 16.80 -5.73
C ILE A 41 -19.43 17.41 -6.13
N ALA A 42 -20.19 17.90 -5.17
CA ALA A 42 -21.53 18.46 -5.42
C ALA A 42 -21.49 19.70 -6.34
N VAL A 43 -20.56 20.62 -6.07
CA VAL A 43 -20.35 21.83 -6.89
C VAL A 43 -19.84 21.44 -8.28
N GLY A 44 -18.88 20.52 -8.39
CA GLY A 44 -18.35 20.05 -9.67
C GLY A 44 -19.44 19.43 -10.55
N ALA A 45 -20.23 18.51 -9.99
CA ALA A 45 -21.33 17.87 -10.69
C ALA A 45 -22.38 18.89 -11.14
N GLY A 46 -22.79 19.82 -10.25
CA GLY A 46 -23.74 20.87 -10.58
C GLY A 46 -23.26 21.81 -11.68
N LEU A 47 -22.01 22.30 -11.57
CA LEU A 47 -21.40 23.15 -12.60
C LEU A 47 -21.20 22.41 -13.92
N GLY A 48 -20.75 21.16 -13.88
CA GLY A 48 -20.55 20.34 -15.08
C GLY A 48 -21.88 20.13 -15.84
N VAL A 49 -22.94 19.80 -15.14
CA VAL A 49 -24.28 19.68 -15.74
C VAL A 49 -24.76 21.02 -16.26
N LEU A 50 -24.61 22.12 -15.50
CA LEU A 50 -25.02 23.45 -15.93
C LEU A 50 -24.32 23.91 -17.22
N VAL A 51 -23.00 23.78 -17.26
CA VAL A 51 -22.19 24.14 -18.45
C VAL A 51 -22.62 23.30 -19.66
N THR A 52 -22.77 21.99 -19.47
CA THR A 52 -23.26 21.09 -20.51
C THR A 52 -24.65 21.52 -21.02
N ALA A 53 -25.55 21.84 -20.07
CA ALA A 53 -26.89 22.28 -20.40
C ALA A 53 -26.92 23.55 -21.26
N LEU A 54 -26.19 24.58 -20.81
CA LEU A 54 -26.15 25.88 -21.53
C LEU A 54 -25.52 25.73 -22.92
N LEU A 55 -24.44 24.97 -23.04
CA LEU A 55 -23.81 24.73 -24.34
C LEU A 55 -24.70 23.90 -25.29
N CYS A 56 -25.38 22.87 -24.75
CA CYS A 56 -26.29 22.07 -25.56
C CYS A 56 -27.54 22.86 -25.98
N GLN A 57 -28.07 23.77 -25.15
CA GLN A 57 -29.14 24.70 -25.59
C GLN A 57 -28.70 25.58 -26.75
N TRP A 58 -27.46 26.06 -26.71
CA TRP A 58 -26.90 26.88 -27.77
C TRP A 58 -26.60 26.10 -29.06
N LEU A 59 -26.14 24.81 -28.89
CA LEU A 59 -25.83 23.92 -30.01
C LEU A 59 -27.05 23.18 -30.56
N ALA A 60 -28.21 23.27 -29.88
CA ALA A 60 -29.40 22.55 -30.30
C ALA A 60 -29.81 22.90 -31.73
N PRO A 61 -30.02 21.91 -32.62
CA PRO A 61 -30.45 22.18 -33.98
C PRO A 61 -31.79 22.87 -33.97
N ALA A 62 -31.90 23.97 -34.71
CA ALA A 62 -33.13 24.78 -34.82
C ALA A 62 -34.33 24.03 -35.45
N GLY A 63 -34.16 22.78 -35.84
CA GLY A 63 -35.15 22.04 -36.64
C GLY A 63 -35.89 20.90 -35.90
N ASN A 64 -35.57 20.56 -34.66
CA ASN A 64 -36.27 19.48 -33.94
C ASN A 64 -36.56 19.82 -32.47
N PRO A 65 -37.65 20.55 -32.19
CA PRO A 65 -38.04 20.96 -30.84
C PRO A 65 -38.46 19.78 -29.95
N ALA A 66 -38.62 18.58 -30.49
CA ALA A 66 -39.02 17.39 -29.73
C ALA A 66 -37.85 16.70 -28.98
N TRP A 67 -36.60 17.02 -29.31
CA TRP A 67 -35.44 16.41 -28.66
C TRP A 67 -34.99 17.21 -27.44
N PRO A 68 -34.78 16.53 -26.28
CA PRO A 68 -34.26 17.20 -25.12
C PRO A 68 -32.80 17.61 -25.36
N TRP A 69 -32.44 18.81 -24.98
CA TRP A 69 -31.05 19.29 -25.00
C TRP A 69 -30.16 18.63 -23.91
N LEU A 70 -30.78 18.03 -22.89
CA LEU A 70 -30.11 17.19 -21.88
C LEU A 70 -30.80 15.83 -21.79
N VAL A 71 -30.00 14.81 -21.57
CA VAL A 71 -30.48 13.44 -21.32
C VAL A 71 -30.33 13.07 -19.86
N ALA A 72 -31.34 12.40 -19.27
CA ALA A 72 -31.36 12.04 -17.86
C ALA A 72 -30.13 11.23 -17.38
N PRO A 73 -29.58 10.26 -18.16
CA PRO A 73 -28.37 9.52 -17.78
C PRO A 73 -27.15 10.40 -17.47
N LEU A 74 -27.11 11.64 -17.97
CA LEU A 74 -26.04 12.59 -17.72
C LEU A 74 -25.84 12.89 -16.24
N GLY A 75 -26.92 12.92 -15.45
CA GLY A 75 -26.84 13.14 -14.00
C GLY A 75 -26.05 12.06 -13.29
N ALA A 76 -26.27 10.79 -13.64
CA ALA A 76 -25.49 9.67 -13.12
C ALA A 76 -24.03 9.68 -13.62
N SER A 77 -23.80 10.06 -14.91
CA SER A 77 -22.46 10.28 -15.44
C SER A 77 -21.71 11.37 -14.67
N ALA A 78 -22.37 12.45 -14.29
CA ALA A 78 -21.77 13.52 -13.48
C ALA A 78 -21.32 13.03 -12.10
N VAL A 79 -22.13 12.18 -11.43
CA VAL A 79 -21.71 11.56 -10.16
C VAL A 79 -20.39 10.81 -10.30
N LEU A 80 -20.23 10.03 -11.36
CA LEU A 80 -18.99 9.28 -11.60
C LEU A 80 -17.81 10.19 -11.94
N VAL A 81 -17.97 11.11 -12.88
CA VAL A 81 -16.89 12.00 -13.37
C VAL A 81 -16.36 12.92 -12.26
N PHE A 82 -17.24 13.44 -11.39
CA PHE A 82 -16.83 14.38 -10.33
C PHE A 82 -16.65 13.72 -8.97
N GLY A 83 -17.34 12.59 -8.70
CA GLY A 83 -17.26 11.89 -7.43
C GLY A 83 -16.12 10.88 -7.35
N VAL A 84 -15.87 10.15 -8.42
CA VAL A 84 -14.86 9.09 -8.48
C VAL A 84 -14.02 9.18 -9.76
N PRO A 85 -13.28 10.29 -9.97
CA PRO A 85 -12.58 10.56 -11.23
C PRO A 85 -11.47 9.55 -11.58
N SER A 86 -10.94 8.80 -10.62
CA SER A 86 -9.97 7.72 -10.85
C SER A 86 -10.62 6.40 -11.31
N SER A 87 -11.93 6.24 -11.09
CA SER A 87 -12.67 5.03 -11.49
C SER A 87 -12.52 4.73 -12.99
N PRO A 88 -12.27 3.46 -13.38
CA PRO A 88 -12.33 3.03 -14.77
C PRO A 88 -13.66 3.36 -15.46
N LEU A 89 -14.76 3.32 -14.69
CA LEU A 89 -16.11 3.57 -15.19
C LEU A 89 -16.40 5.04 -15.47
N ALA A 90 -15.56 5.96 -14.96
CA ALA A 90 -15.66 7.41 -15.13
C ALA A 90 -14.77 7.94 -16.26
N GLN A 91 -13.90 7.09 -16.86
CA GLN A 91 -12.95 7.57 -17.86
C GLN A 91 -13.65 8.04 -19.14
N PRO A 92 -13.03 8.97 -19.93
CA PRO A 92 -13.63 9.55 -21.12
C PRO A 92 -14.20 8.53 -22.11
N TRP A 93 -13.47 7.43 -22.36
CA TRP A 93 -13.95 6.37 -23.25
C TRP A 93 -15.16 5.63 -22.67
N ALA A 94 -15.17 5.38 -21.36
CA ALA A 94 -16.31 4.75 -20.71
C ALA A 94 -17.56 5.64 -20.82
N VAL A 95 -17.43 6.95 -20.53
CA VAL A 95 -18.56 7.90 -20.57
C VAL A 95 -19.09 8.07 -21.99
N LEU A 96 -18.21 8.36 -22.97
CA LEU A 96 -18.60 8.59 -24.37
C LEU A 96 -19.11 7.32 -25.05
N GLY A 97 -18.31 6.25 -24.99
CA GLY A 97 -18.64 4.97 -25.61
C GLY A 97 -19.85 4.32 -24.92
N GLY A 98 -19.85 4.30 -23.57
CA GLY A 98 -20.92 3.71 -22.80
C GLY A 98 -22.27 4.35 -23.07
N ASN A 99 -22.39 5.67 -23.01
CA ASN A 99 -23.66 6.35 -23.30
C ASN A 99 -24.05 6.27 -24.78
N GLY A 100 -23.10 6.58 -25.69
CA GLY A 100 -23.39 6.66 -27.12
C GLY A 100 -23.76 5.32 -27.75
N LEU A 101 -22.94 4.27 -27.48
CA LEU A 101 -23.20 2.92 -28.00
C LEU A 101 -24.48 2.32 -27.39
N SER A 102 -24.73 2.55 -26.12
CA SER A 102 -25.94 2.08 -25.46
C SER A 102 -27.20 2.76 -26.03
N ALA A 103 -27.14 4.05 -26.35
CA ALA A 103 -28.24 4.72 -27.03
C ALA A 103 -28.51 4.12 -28.42
N LEU A 104 -27.47 3.81 -29.20
CA LEU A 104 -27.63 3.12 -30.49
C LEU A 104 -28.25 1.73 -30.35
N VAL A 105 -27.83 0.97 -29.33
CA VAL A 105 -28.45 -0.35 -29.06
C VAL A 105 -29.95 -0.20 -28.74
N GLY A 106 -30.32 0.75 -27.88
CA GLY A 106 -31.70 0.97 -27.53
C GLY A 106 -32.55 1.42 -28.74
N ILE A 107 -31.99 2.33 -29.60
CA ILE A 107 -32.63 2.74 -30.85
C ILE A 107 -32.84 1.53 -31.80
N ALA A 108 -31.85 0.65 -31.89
CA ALA A 108 -31.97 -0.57 -32.68
C ALA A 108 -33.09 -1.47 -32.12
N CYS A 109 -33.19 -1.62 -30.80
CA CYS A 109 -34.27 -2.40 -30.18
C CYS A 109 -35.64 -1.81 -30.45
N VAL A 110 -35.80 -0.49 -30.45
CA VAL A 110 -37.07 0.18 -30.82
C VAL A 110 -37.48 -0.16 -32.23
N ARG A 111 -36.53 -0.28 -33.17
CA ARG A 111 -36.84 -0.56 -34.58
C ARG A 111 -37.24 -1.99 -34.87
N TRP A 112 -36.74 -2.94 -34.08
CA TRP A 112 -36.89 -4.38 -34.41
C TRP A 112 -37.68 -5.19 -33.37
N ILE A 113 -38.00 -4.62 -32.23
CA ILE A 113 -38.70 -5.34 -31.14
C ILE A 113 -39.96 -4.54 -30.77
N GLU A 114 -41.12 -5.05 -31.15
CA GLU A 114 -42.41 -4.36 -30.92
C GLU A 114 -42.83 -4.26 -29.45
N PRO A 115 -42.74 -5.33 -28.59
CA PRO A 115 -43.13 -5.19 -27.19
C PRO A 115 -42.11 -4.28 -26.41
N PRO A 116 -42.50 -3.07 -25.96
CA PRO A 116 -41.55 -2.15 -25.33
C PRO A 116 -40.84 -2.72 -24.11
N ALA A 117 -41.49 -3.57 -23.31
CA ALA A 117 -40.88 -4.25 -22.17
C ALA A 117 -39.76 -5.20 -22.59
N VAL A 118 -39.94 -5.93 -23.70
CA VAL A 118 -38.91 -6.82 -24.25
C VAL A 118 -37.77 -6.01 -24.86
N ALA A 119 -38.11 -4.96 -25.63
CA ALA A 119 -37.13 -4.05 -26.20
C ALA A 119 -36.25 -3.41 -25.10
N ALA A 120 -36.83 -3.00 -23.98
CA ALA A 120 -36.11 -2.44 -22.83
C ALA A 120 -35.17 -3.47 -22.19
N ALA A 121 -35.65 -4.70 -21.92
CA ALA A 121 -34.83 -5.74 -21.30
C ALA A 121 -33.67 -6.18 -22.22
N VAL A 122 -33.96 -6.43 -23.50
CA VAL A 122 -32.94 -6.78 -24.49
C VAL A 122 -31.97 -5.62 -24.72
N GLY A 123 -32.47 -4.38 -24.81
CA GLY A 123 -31.67 -3.19 -25.02
C GLY A 123 -30.65 -2.96 -23.88
N VAL A 124 -31.09 -3.07 -22.63
CA VAL A 124 -30.17 -2.95 -21.48
C VAL A 124 -29.16 -4.08 -21.43
N GLY A 125 -29.59 -5.33 -21.60
CA GLY A 125 -28.71 -6.50 -21.58
C GLY A 125 -27.66 -6.45 -22.71
N ALA A 126 -28.08 -6.13 -23.94
CA ALA A 126 -27.18 -6.00 -25.09
C ALA A 126 -26.22 -4.81 -24.92
N ALA A 127 -26.69 -3.68 -24.39
CA ALA A 127 -25.82 -2.52 -24.10
C ALA A 127 -24.73 -2.88 -23.10
N ILE A 128 -25.06 -3.60 -22.00
CA ILE A 128 -24.06 -4.06 -21.01
C ILE A 128 -23.05 -5.00 -21.68
N ALA A 129 -23.51 -5.99 -22.45
CA ALA A 129 -22.63 -6.92 -23.15
C ALA A 129 -21.67 -6.20 -24.12
N LEU A 130 -22.19 -5.23 -24.88
CA LEU A 130 -21.41 -4.42 -25.82
C LEU A 130 -20.38 -3.54 -25.09
N MET A 131 -20.78 -2.89 -24.00
CA MET A 131 -19.87 -2.07 -23.17
C MET A 131 -18.73 -2.89 -22.60
N LEU A 132 -19.01 -4.13 -22.13
CA LEU A 132 -17.97 -5.04 -21.61
C LEU A 132 -17.02 -5.48 -22.75
N ALA A 133 -17.54 -5.85 -23.91
CA ALA A 133 -16.75 -6.25 -25.08
C ALA A 133 -15.82 -5.12 -25.57
N LEU A 134 -16.28 -3.87 -25.56
CA LEU A 134 -15.55 -2.70 -26.03
C LEU A 134 -14.78 -1.97 -24.91
N ARG A 135 -14.75 -2.52 -23.70
CA ARG A 135 -14.06 -1.95 -22.53
C ARG A 135 -14.49 -0.51 -22.20
N CYS A 136 -15.77 -0.22 -22.38
CA CYS A 136 -16.36 1.10 -22.08
C CYS A 136 -17.55 0.96 -21.11
N LEU A 137 -17.43 0.09 -20.12
CA LEU A 137 -18.46 -0.10 -19.13
C LEU A 137 -18.71 1.21 -18.38
N HIS A 138 -19.93 1.72 -18.51
CA HIS A 138 -20.41 2.95 -17.89
C HIS A 138 -21.85 2.76 -17.44
N PRO A 139 -22.12 2.59 -16.13
CA PRO A 139 -23.48 2.25 -15.66
C PRO A 139 -24.59 3.15 -16.18
N PRO A 140 -24.41 4.49 -16.32
CA PRO A 140 -25.40 5.34 -16.93
C PRO A 140 -25.73 5.00 -18.40
N GLY A 141 -24.85 4.28 -19.11
CA GLY A 141 -25.11 3.79 -20.46
C GLY A 141 -26.33 2.86 -20.52
N GLY A 142 -26.51 2.00 -19.51
CA GLY A 142 -27.75 1.21 -19.41
C GLY A 142 -29.01 2.07 -19.35
N ALA A 143 -28.97 3.18 -18.61
CA ALA A 143 -30.05 4.16 -18.58
C ALA A 143 -30.20 4.90 -19.93
N SER A 144 -29.13 5.10 -20.70
CA SER A 144 -29.20 5.67 -22.06
C SER A 144 -29.92 4.77 -23.03
N ALA A 145 -29.67 3.45 -23.00
CA ALA A 145 -30.42 2.46 -23.77
C ALA A 145 -31.91 2.44 -23.38
N LEU A 146 -32.18 2.41 -22.06
CA LEU A 146 -33.55 2.42 -21.56
C LEU A 146 -34.32 3.69 -21.95
N LEU A 147 -33.67 4.86 -21.87
CA LEU A 147 -34.25 6.14 -22.26
C LEU A 147 -34.73 6.11 -23.70
N THR A 148 -33.91 5.63 -24.64
CA THR A 148 -34.27 5.60 -26.08
C THR A 148 -35.45 4.66 -26.34
N VAL A 149 -35.52 3.54 -25.63
CA VAL A 149 -36.67 2.61 -25.73
C VAL A 149 -37.94 3.24 -25.17
N LEU A 150 -37.89 3.82 -23.97
CA LEU A 150 -39.08 4.40 -23.32
C LEU A 150 -39.60 5.65 -24.07
N ALA A 151 -38.69 6.40 -24.68
CA ALA A 151 -39.06 7.57 -25.49
C ALA A 151 -39.44 7.22 -26.95
N GLY A 152 -39.38 5.94 -27.32
CA GLY A 152 -39.69 5.50 -28.71
C GLY A 152 -38.76 6.09 -29.76
N VAL A 153 -37.54 6.42 -29.40
CA VAL A 153 -36.58 7.05 -30.34
C VAL A 153 -36.09 6.05 -31.36
N SER A 154 -36.38 6.30 -32.65
CA SER A 154 -35.97 5.43 -33.74
C SER A 154 -34.90 6.06 -34.64
N ASP A 155 -34.58 7.35 -34.45
CA ASP A 155 -33.58 8.08 -35.26
C ASP A 155 -32.16 7.93 -34.65
N PRO A 156 -31.18 7.32 -35.37
CA PRO A 156 -29.82 7.14 -34.86
C PRO A 156 -29.08 8.46 -34.54
N SER A 157 -29.47 9.57 -35.15
CA SER A 157 -28.86 10.88 -34.89
C SER A 157 -29.06 11.35 -33.43
N PHE A 158 -30.06 10.81 -32.72
CA PHE A 158 -30.24 11.05 -31.27
C PHE A 158 -29.04 10.56 -30.45
N ALA A 159 -28.39 9.48 -30.86
CA ALA A 159 -27.19 9.01 -30.20
C ALA A 159 -26.00 9.99 -30.36
N LEU A 160 -25.96 10.74 -31.46
CA LEU A 160 -24.95 11.78 -31.67
C LEU A 160 -25.33 13.05 -30.90
N PHE A 161 -26.53 13.62 -31.19
CA PHE A 161 -27.09 14.69 -30.39
C PHE A 161 -28.51 14.29 -29.93
N PRO A 162 -28.77 14.32 -28.61
CA PRO A 162 -27.98 14.95 -27.55
C PRO A 162 -26.95 14.06 -26.85
N VAL A 163 -26.99 12.70 -26.97
CA VAL A 163 -26.27 11.78 -26.07
C VAL A 163 -24.76 11.94 -26.10
N ALA A 164 -24.12 11.80 -27.28
CA ALA A 164 -22.67 11.90 -27.40
C ALA A 164 -22.17 13.32 -27.13
N VAL A 165 -22.88 14.36 -27.59
CA VAL A 165 -22.50 15.75 -27.31
C VAL A 165 -22.60 16.08 -25.83
N ASN A 166 -23.66 15.68 -25.12
CA ASN A 166 -23.78 15.80 -23.66
C ASN A 166 -22.60 15.13 -22.95
N SER A 167 -22.28 13.90 -23.34
CA SER A 167 -21.19 13.11 -22.75
C SER A 167 -19.84 13.78 -22.99
N LEU A 168 -19.59 14.30 -24.20
CA LEU A 168 -18.34 15.00 -24.54
C LEU A 168 -18.17 16.28 -23.72
N LEU A 169 -19.20 17.10 -23.64
CA LEU A 169 -19.17 18.35 -22.89
C LEU A 169 -19.01 18.12 -21.39
N LEU A 170 -19.69 17.10 -20.84
CA LEU A 170 -19.51 16.72 -19.44
C LEU A 170 -18.06 16.26 -19.15
N VAL A 171 -17.48 15.44 -20.04
CA VAL A 171 -16.08 15.02 -19.93
C VAL A 171 -15.14 16.21 -19.98
N ALA A 172 -15.35 17.15 -20.91
CA ALA A 172 -14.54 18.36 -21.04
C ALA A 172 -14.63 19.23 -19.76
N ALA A 173 -15.85 19.44 -19.23
CA ALA A 173 -16.06 20.13 -17.97
C ALA A 173 -15.40 19.38 -16.79
N GLY A 174 -15.47 18.05 -16.79
CA GLY A 174 -14.83 17.19 -15.82
C GLY A 174 -13.31 17.32 -15.85
N ILE A 175 -12.68 17.34 -17.02
CA ILE A 175 -11.24 17.56 -17.17
C ILE A 175 -10.84 18.92 -16.59
N ALA A 176 -11.55 19.98 -16.95
CA ALA A 176 -11.26 21.32 -16.48
C ALA A 176 -11.40 21.45 -14.97
N TYR A 177 -12.52 21.00 -14.41
CA TYR A 177 -12.82 21.14 -12.98
C TYR A 177 -11.94 20.26 -12.09
N ASN A 178 -11.80 18.97 -12.41
CA ASN A 178 -11.00 18.05 -11.61
C ASN A 178 -9.55 18.49 -11.54
N ARG A 179 -8.94 18.87 -12.68
CA ARG A 179 -7.57 19.40 -12.70
C ARG A 179 -7.43 20.69 -11.91
N ALA A 180 -8.37 21.61 -12.03
CA ALA A 180 -8.36 22.86 -11.27
C ALA A 180 -8.48 22.63 -9.76
N THR A 181 -9.10 21.52 -9.34
CA THR A 181 -9.27 21.13 -7.92
C THR A 181 -8.26 20.09 -7.44
N GLY A 182 -7.18 19.83 -8.21
CA GLY A 182 -6.07 18.96 -7.81
C GLY A 182 -6.38 17.46 -7.92
N ARG A 183 -7.31 17.07 -8.80
CA ARG A 183 -7.61 15.67 -9.11
C ARG A 183 -7.15 15.34 -10.53
N ASP A 184 -6.45 14.22 -10.68
CA ASP A 184 -6.03 13.74 -11.99
C ASP A 184 -7.22 13.15 -12.75
N TYR A 185 -7.62 13.85 -13.83
CA TYR A 185 -8.64 13.36 -14.77
C TYR A 185 -8.31 13.86 -16.18
N PRO A 186 -8.29 13.02 -17.23
CA PRO A 186 -8.47 11.55 -17.20
C PRO A 186 -7.38 10.85 -16.38
N HIS A 187 -7.77 9.78 -15.67
CA HIS A 187 -6.85 8.97 -14.90
C HIS A 187 -6.31 7.83 -15.77
N ARG A 188 -4.98 7.62 -15.76
CA ARG A 188 -4.34 6.57 -16.56
C ARG A 188 -4.76 5.19 -16.03
N GLN A 189 -5.33 4.37 -16.91
CA GLN A 189 -5.70 3.00 -16.60
C GLN A 189 -4.61 2.06 -17.13
N ARG A 190 -3.96 1.31 -16.24
CA ARG A 190 -3.06 0.24 -16.63
C ARG A 190 -3.88 -1.03 -16.90
N ALA A 191 -3.63 -1.68 -18.03
CA ALA A 191 -4.20 -3.01 -18.26
C ALA A 191 -3.52 -3.99 -17.28
N ALA A 192 -4.32 -4.88 -16.64
CA ALA A 192 -3.77 -6.02 -15.94
C ALA A 192 -2.82 -6.76 -16.90
N ALA A 193 -1.56 -6.93 -16.52
CA ALA A 193 -0.59 -7.61 -17.36
C ALA A 193 -0.97 -9.10 -17.48
N PRO A 194 -0.87 -9.70 -18.67
CA PRO A 194 -0.91 -11.15 -18.77
C PRO A 194 0.28 -11.71 -17.98
N ALA A 195 0.05 -12.83 -17.27
CA ALA A 195 0.98 -13.47 -16.33
C ALA A 195 2.47 -13.33 -16.68
N PRO A 196 3.36 -13.08 -15.70
CA PRO A 196 4.70 -12.52 -15.91
C PRO A 196 5.57 -13.40 -16.82
N LYS A 197 6.10 -12.81 -17.89
CA LYS A 197 7.10 -13.40 -18.77
C LYS A 197 8.39 -12.60 -18.88
N ALA A 198 8.55 -11.51 -18.15
CA ALA A 198 9.74 -10.68 -18.24
C ALA A 198 10.43 -10.53 -16.87
N ALA A 199 11.73 -10.82 -16.82
CA ALA A 199 12.58 -10.49 -15.70
C ALA A 199 12.63 -8.96 -15.53
N GLY A 200 11.93 -8.43 -14.50
CA GLY A 200 11.91 -7.00 -14.19
C GLY A 200 10.56 -6.44 -13.72
N GLU A 201 9.51 -7.25 -13.71
CA GLU A 201 8.21 -6.82 -13.15
C GLU A 201 8.23 -6.87 -11.62
N ASP A 202 7.59 -5.87 -10.99
CA ASP A 202 7.44 -5.81 -9.55
C ASP A 202 6.61 -7.03 -9.09
N PRO A 203 7.11 -7.87 -8.17
CA PRO A 203 6.37 -9.02 -7.66
C PRO A 203 4.99 -8.67 -7.12
N LEU A 204 4.80 -7.43 -6.64
CA LEU A 204 3.52 -6.96 -6.13
C LEU A 204 2.47 -6.84 -7.21
N ASP A 205 2.83 -6.40 -8.42
CA ASP A 205 1.88 -6.29 -9.54
C ASP A 205 1.33 -7.67 -9.93
N ALA A 206 2.20 -8.67 -10.01
CA ALA A 206 1.80 -10.05 -10.31
C ALA A 206 0.87 -10.65 -9.23
N ASP A 207 1.14 -10.35 -7.95
CA ASP A 207 0.30 -10.80 -6.84
C ASP A 207 -1.07 -10.13 -6.87
N ILE A 208 -1.14 -8.82 -7.16
CA ILE A 208 -2.41 -8.09 -7.31
C ILE A 208 -3.24 -8.68 -8.44
N ASP A 209 -2.63 -8.87 -9.62
CA ASP A 209 -3.31 -9.43 -10.79
C ASP A 209 -3.86 -10.83 -10.50
N ALA A 210 -3.10 -11.69 -9.83
CA ALA A 210 -3.52 -13.04 -9.45
C ALA A 210 -4.70 -13.03 -8.45
N VAL A 211 -4.71 -12.08 -7.52
CA VAL A 211 -5.81 -11.93 -6.55
C VAL A 211 -7.05 -11.40 -7.22
N VAL A 212 -6.94 -10.34 -8.04
CA VAL A 212 -8.07 -9.73 -8.76
C VAL A 212 -8.70 -10.73 -9.74
N ALA A 213 -7.89 -11.51 -10.46
CA ALA A 213 -8.37 -12.55 -11.36
C ALA A 213 -9.20 -13.63 -10.64
N ARG A 214 -8.82 -13.99 -9.40
CA ARG A 214 -9.57 -14.96 -8.60
C ARG A 214 -10.94 -14.44 -8.14
N TRP A 215 -11.06 -13.12 -7.92
CA TRP A 215 -12.32 -12.52 -7.51
C TRP A 215 -13.34 -12.47 -8.65
N ASN A 216 -12.87 -12.45 -9.89
CA ASN A 216 -13.70 -12.46 -11.11
C ASN A 216 -14.85 -11.44 -11.08
N GLN A 217 -14.58 -10.24 -10.57
CA GLN A 217 -15.54 -9.14 -10.42
C GLN A 217 -14.97 -7.86 -11.03
N VAL A 218 -15.86 -7.00 -11.52
CA VAL A 218 -15.47 -5.66 -11.96
C VAL A 218 -15.21 -4.79 -10.71
N LEU A 219 -13.99 -4.32 -10.56
CA LEU A 219 -13.60 -3.43 -9.48
C LEU A 219 -13.72 -1.97 -9.93
N ASP A 220 -14.32 -1.15 -9.08
CA ASP A 220 -14.42 0.31 -9.30
C ASP A 220 -13.19 1.06 -8.74
N ILE A 221 -12.01 0.44 -8.91
CA ILE A 221 -10.72 1.01 -8.53
C ILE A 221 -9.68 0.66 -9.60
N GLY A 222 -8.85 1.63 -9.96
CA GLY A 222 -7.74 1.40 -10.89
C GLY A 222 -6.66 0.50 -10.28
N HIS A 223 -5.95 -0.26 -11.12
CA HIS A 223 -4.85 -1.13 -10.69
C HIS A 223 -3.76 -0.34 -9.94
N ASP A 224 -3.38 0.83 -10.48
CA ASP A 224 -2.36 1.70 -9.87
C ASP A 224 -2.81 2.27 -8.51
N ASP A 225 -4.09 2.63 -8.37
CA ASP A 225 -4.66 3.10 -7.09
C ASP A 225 -4.70 1.96 -6.05
N LEU A 226 -5.05 0.74 -6.48
CA LEU A 226 -5.03 -0.45 -5.61
C LEU A 226 -3.61 -0.76 -5.13
N LYS A 227 -2.62 -0.65 -6.03
CA LYS A 227 -1.20 -0.82 -5.70
C LYS A 227 -0.75 0.23 -4.68
N ALA A 228 -1.02 1.51 -4.93
CA ALA A 228 -0.67 2.59 -4.02
C ALA A 228 -1.29 2.40 -2.64
N LEU A 229 -2.57 2.01 -2.56
CA LEU A 229 -3.24 1.71 -1.31
C LEU A 229 -2.58 0.56 -0.52
N LEU A 230 -2.16 -0.51 -1.22
CA LEU A 230 -1.48 -1.64 -0.61
C LEU A 230 -0.08 -1.26 -0.13
N GLU A 231 0.67 -0.46 -0.90
CA GLU A 231 1.99 0.05 -0.50
C GLU A 231 1.89 0.94 0.74
N ASP A 232 0.95 1.89 0.76
CA ASP A 232 0.70 2.75 1.92
C ASP A 232 0.28 1.95 3.16
N THR A 233 -0.57 0.93 2.97
CA THR A 233 -0.99 0.03 4.05
C THR A 233 0.19 -0.76 4.62
N ARG A 234 1.09 -1.26 3.76
CA ARG A 234 2.33 -1.94 4.17
C ARG A 234 3.23 -0.99 4.95
N LEU A 235 3.44 0.23 4.44
CA LEU A 235 4.28 1.24 5.10
C LEU A 235 3.73 1.59 6.49
N GLN A 236 2.44 1.84 6.63
CA GLN A 236 1.81 2.07 7.94
C GLN A 236 1.96 0.87 8.88
N THR A 237 1.86 -0.35 8.36
CA THR A 237 2.06 -1.56 9.15
C THR A 237 3.50 -1.66 9.65
N TYR A 238 4.50 -1.36 8.83
CA TYR A 238 5.90 -1.30 9.24
C TYR A 238 6.15 -0.22 10.29
N GLN A 239 5.62 0.99 10.09
CA GLN A 239 5.76 2.09 11.05
C GLN A 239 5.16 1.73 12.41
N ARG A 240 3.97 1.11 12.44
CA ARG A 240 3.33 0.64 13.66
C ARG A 240 4.15 -0.43 14.37
N LYS A 241 4.66 -1.44 13.62
CA LYS A 241 5.54 -2.47 14.18
C LYS A 241 6.78 -1.89 14.82
N LEU A 242 7.42 -0.91 14.16
CA LEU A 242 8.61 -0.23 14.70
C LEU A 242 8.30 0.61 15.94
N ALA A 243 7.11 1.23 15.99
CA ALA A 243 6.68 2.03 17.12
C ALA A 243 6.38 1.19 18.37
N ASP A 244 5.89 -0.05 18.19
CA ASP A 244 5.55 -0.96 19.27
C ASP A 244 6.77 -1.72 19.84
N LEU A 245 7.86 -1.87 19.05
CA LEU A 245 9.05 -2.59 19.47
C LEU A 245 10.00 -1.71 20.28
N ARG A 246 10.50 -2.27 21.38
CA ARG A 246 11.53 -1.66 22.22
C ARG A 246 12.89 -2.29 21.97
N CYS A 247 13.94 -1.61 22.36
CA CYS A 247 15.31 -2.13 22.28
C CYS A 247 15.46 -3.47 23.00
N ALA A 248 14.79 -3.65 24.13
CA ALA A 248 14.76 -4.91 24.90
C ALA A 248 14.23 -6.12 24.13
N ASP A 249 13.37 -5.90 23.10
CA ASP A 249 12.70 -6.98 22.37
C ASP A 249 13.58 -7.61 21.29
N ILE A 250 14.58 -6.86 20.82
CA ILE A 250 15.44 -7.28 19.71
C ILE A 250 16.92 -7.40 20.04
N MET A 251 17.35 -6.82 21.19
CA MET A 251 18.75 -6.84 21.55
C MET A 251 19.26 -8.26 21.80
N SER A 252 20.51 -8.51 21.43
CA SER A 252 21.25 -9.66 21.90
C SER A 252 21.63 -9.43 23.35
N ARG A 253 21.04 -10.25 24.25
CA ARG A 253 21.26 -10.17 25.72
C ARG A 253 22.60 -10.78 26.07
N ASP A 254 23.18 -10.34 27.19
CA ASP A 254 24.47 -10.81 27.72
C ASP A 254 25.57 -10.87 26.66
N PRO A 255 25.91 -9.73 26.01
CA PRO A 255 26.94 -9.70 25.01
C PRO A 255 28.30 -10.07 25.62
N VAL A 256 29.15 -10.72 24.82
CA VAL A 256 30.54 -10.95 25.19
C VAL A 256 31.22 -9.60 25.36
N VAL A 257 31.79 -9.38 26.55
CA VAL A 257 32.44 -8.11 26.93
C VAL A 257 33.90 -8.30 27.20
N VAL A 258 34.67 -7.23 27.11
CA VAL A 258 36.07 -7.16 27.50
C VAL A 258 36.28 -5.99 28.44
N ARG A 259 37.40 -5.99 29.16
CA ARG A 259 37.84 -4.89 30.03
C ARG A 259 38.92 -4.06 29.34
N ARG A 260 39.15 -2.88 29.88
CA ARG A 260 40.21 -1.98 29.39
C ARG A 260 41.60 -2.65 29.43
N GLU A 261 41.84 -3.49 30.46
CA GLU A 261 43.10 -4.18 30.71
C GLU A 261 43.24 -5.47 29.87
N THR A 262 42.17 -5.95 29.23
CA THR A 262 42.18 -7.19 28.43
C THR A 262 43.26 -7.12 27.35
N PRO A 263 44.14 -8.13 27.24
CA PRO A 263 45.15 -8.21 26.19
C PRO A 263 44.49 -8.29 24.79
N LEU A 264 45.12 -7.66 23.81
CA LEU A 264 44.58 -7.61 22.44
C LEU A 264 44.43 -9.01 21.80
N HIS A 265 45.35 -9.94 22.08
CA HIS A 265 45.24 -11.29 21.57
C HIS A 265 44.00 -12.04 22.10
N GLU A 266 43.67 -11.87 23.37
CA GLU A 266 42.48 -12.44 24.00
C GLU A 266 41.21 -11.87 23.38
N ALA A 267 41.12 -10.54 23.20
CA ALA A 267 40.00 -9.89 22.53
C ALA A 267 39.85 -10.38 21.07
N TRP A 268 40.97 -10.61 20.38
CA TRP A 268 40.96 -11.15 19.01
C TRP A 268 40.45 -12.61 18.96
N GLU A 269 40.84 -13.44 19.93
CA GLU A 269 40.32 -14.81 20.06
C GLU A 269 38.81 -14.82 20.31
N LEU A 270 38.28 -13.89 21.12
CA LEU A 270 36.84 -13.76 21.35
C LEU A 270 36.09 -13.42 20.06
N PHE A 271 36.59 -12.51 19.22
CA PHE A 271 36.00 -12.24 17.91
C PHE A 271 35.91 -13.50 17.05
N ARG A 272 36.95 -14.30 17.00
CA ARG A 272 37.00 -15.53 16.21
C ARG A 272 36.11 -16.64 16.78
N LYS A 273 36.18 -16.87 18.09
CA LYS A 273 35.44 -17.91 18.78
C LYS A 273 33.93 -17.69 18.71
N HIS A 274 33.48 -16.47 18.94
CA HIS A 274 32.07 -16.13 18.98
C HIS A 274 31.53 -15.58 17.66
N ARG A 275 32.37 -15.39 16.65
CA ARG A 275 32.03 -14.85 15.31
C ARG A 275 31.30 -13.50 15.40
N ILE A 276 31.66 -12.68 16.38
CA ILE A 276 31.08 -11.35 16.61
C ILE A 276 31.92 -10.25 15.94
N LYS A 277 31.32 -9.10 15.71
CA LYS A 277 31.93 -7.97 14.99
C LYS A 277 32.19 -6.77 15.90
N ALA A 278 31.78 -6.82 17.16
CA ALA A 278 32.03 -5.80 18.15
C ALA A 278 32.11 -6.42 19.56
N LEU A 279 32.98 -5.89 20.40
CA LEU A 279 33.10 -6.23 21.81
C LEU A 279 32.90 -4.93 22.61
N PRO A 280 31.82 -4.81 23.39
CA PRO A 280 31.68 -3.75 24.37
C PRO A 280 32.81 -3.84 25.40
N VAL A 281 33.39 -2.69 25.73
CA VAL A 281 34.40 -2.56 26.78
C VAL A 281 33.74 -2.00 28.02
N VAL A 282 33.81 -2.74 29.12
CA VAL A 282 33.12 -2.38 30.38
C VAL A 282 34.12 -2.22 31.53
N ASP A 283 33.71 -1.47 32.54
CA ASP A 283 34.38 -1.37 33.82
C ASP A 283 34.01 -2.55 34.78
N HIS A 284 34.48 -2.48 36.02
CA HIS A 284 34.19 -3.50 37.03
C HIS A 284 32.71 -3.59 37.43
N SER A 285 31.96 -2.49 37.24
CA SER A 285 30.53 -2.35 37.54
C SER A 285 29.64 -2.63 36.33
N ARG A 286 30.20 -3.14 35.22
CA ARG A 286 29.53 -3.40 33.93
C ARG A 286 29.03 -2.13 33.23
N HIS A 287 29.49 -0.94 33.59
CA HIS A 287 29.21 0.28 32.79
C HIS A 287 30.08 0.29 31.51
N ILE A 288 29.49 0.74 30.42
CA ILE A 288 30.22 0.79 29.16
C ILE A 288 31.21 1.98 29.16
N ILE A 289 32.45 1.70 28.82
CA ILE A 289 33.54 2.69 28.73
C ILE A 289 34.13 2.80 27.32
N GLY A 290 33.74 1.90 26.42
CA GLY A 290 34.21 1.86 25.05
C GLY A 290 33.61 0.72 24.25
N ILE A 291 33.98 0.67 22.98
CA ILE A 291 33.71 -0.45 22.08
C ILE A 291 34.98 -0.73 21.24
N VAL A 292 35.26 -2.00 20.98
CA VAL A 292 36.33 -2.38 20.08
C VAL A 292 35.78 -3.30 18.97
N THR A 293 36.25 -3.08 17.76
CA THR A 293 35.86 -3.80 16.54
C THR A 293 37.10 -4.34 15.83
N PRO A 294 36.99 -5.31 14.93
CA PRO A 294 38.10 -5.73 14.06
C PRO A 294 38.72 -4.59 13.25
N ALA A 295 37.94 -3.54 12.90
CA ALA A 295 38.44 -2.36 12.22
C ALA A 295 39.45 -1.56 13.08
N ASP A 296 39.26 -1.53 14.39
CA ASP A 296 40.18 -0.85 15.31
C ASP A 296 41.55 -1.56 15.34
N PHE A 297 41.55 -2.90 15.28
CA PHE A 297 42.78 -3.67 15.11
C PHE A 297 43.48 -3.41 13.79
N MET A 298 42.69 -3.36 12.68
CA MET A 298 43.25 -3.07 11.36
C MET A 298 43.83 -1.68 11.26
N ARG A 299 43.14 -0.67 11.79
CA ARG A 299 43.61 0.73 11.83
C ARG A 299 44.94 0.84 12.60
N THR A 300 45.06 0.14 13.71
CA THR A 300 46.29 0.11 14.51
C THR A 300 47.42 -0.57 13.76
N ALA A 301 47.14 -1.62 12.97
CA ALA A 301 48.12 -2.28 12.13
C ALA A 301 48.52 -1.45 10.90
N GLU A 302 47.64 -0.62 10.35
CA GLU A 302 47.90 0.26 9.18
C GLU A 302 48.85 1.42 9.49
N ILE A 303 48.83 1.94 10.71
CA ILE A 303 49.71 3.04 11.15
C ILE A 303 51.20 2.60 11.08
N GLN A 304 51.50 1.29 11.00
CA GLN A 304 52.82 0.70 11.06
C GLN A 304 53.40 0.08 9.78
N GLY A 305 52.69 0.12 8.63
CA GLY A 305 53.32 -0.42 7.42
C GLY A 305 52.41 -0.49 6.19
N GLY A 306 52.96 -0.04 5.06
CA GLY A 306 52.32 0.03 3.74
C GLY A 306 52.16 -1.29 2.97
N ASP A 307 52.00 -2.42 3.60
CA ASP A 307 51.98 -3.74 2.95
C ASP A 307 50.56 -4.26 2.65
N GLY A 308 50.38 -5.11 1.62
CA GLY A 308 49.10 -5.62 1.16
C GLY A 308 48.33 -6.49 2.18
N PHE A 309 47.04 -6.74 1.92
CA PHE A 309 46.07 -7.39 2.81
C PHE A 309 46.53 -8.74 3.42
N GLU A 310 47.19 -9.61 2.63
CA GLU A 310 47.70 -10.92 3.11
C GLU A 310 48.91 -10.79 4.04
N ALA A 311 49.77 -9.79 3.80
CA ALA A 311 50.88 -9.46 4.69
C ALA A 311 50.38 -8.88 6.03
N ARG A 312 49.29 -8.15 6.00
CA ARG A 312 48.59 -7.60 7.20
C ARG A 312 47.98 -8.71 8.04
N LEU A 313 47.34 -9.71 7.42
CA LEU A 313 46.82 -10.88 8.12
C LEU A 313 47.91 -11.74 8.74
N ARG A 314 49.08 -11.92 8.05
CA ARG A 314 50.25 -12.58 8.61
C ARG A 314 50.85 -11.82 9.79
N LYS A 315 50.97 -10.50 9.69
CA LYS A 315 51.43 -9.65 10.79
C LYS A 315 50.50 -9.72 12.00
N LEU A 316 49.18 -9.76 11.81
CA LEU A 316 48.21 -9.98 12.89
C LEU A 316 48.41 -11.34 13.58
N ARG A 317 48.74 -12.40 12.84
CA ARG A 317 49.06 -13.74 13.38
C ARG A 317 50.40 -13.76 14.08
N ASP A 318 51.41 -13.04 13.55
CA ASP A 318 52.76 -12.98 14.09
C ASP A 318 52.94 -11.89 15.16
N TRP A 319 51.92 -11.04 15.35
CA TRP A 319 51.83 -10.00 16.40
C TRP A 319 51.88 -10.59 17.81
N THR A 320 51.67 -11.88 17.94
CA THR A 320 51.79 -12.62 19.21
C THR A 320 53.28 -12.95 19.55
N ARG A 321 54.24 -12.64 18.63
CA ARG A 321 55.66 -12.96 18.84
C ARG A 321 56.57 -11.80 18.46
N ARG A 322 57.09 -11.12 19.50
CA ARG A 322 58.29 -10.28 19.55
C ARG A 322 58.34 -9.02 18.66
N ASP A 323 58.12 -7.83 19.27
CA ASP A 323 59.11 -6.78 19.41
C ASP A 323 58.57 -5.61 20.23
N ALA A 324 59.20 -5.34 21.35
CA ALA A 324 58.80 -4.44 22.39
C ALA A 324 59.37 -3.03 22.14
N ALA A 325 58.62 -2.16 21.46
CA ALA A 325 58.76 -0.74 21.66
C ALA A 325 57.56 0.01 21.02
N ARG A 326 56.56 0.39 21.82
CA ARG A 326 55.37 1.19 21.45
C ARG A 326 54.23 0.50 20.69
N LYS A 327 54.00 -0.77 20.91
CA LYS A 327 52.77 -1.43 20.38
C LYS A 327 51.70 -1.41 21.43
N PRO A 328 50.41 -1.09 21.08
CA PRO A 328 49.32 -1.23 22.01
C PRO A 328 49.17 -2.71 22.39
N GLU A 329 49.09 -3.00 23.67
CA GLU A 329 48.99 -4.36 24.20
C GLU A 329 47.59 -4.65 24.74
N ARG A 330 46.83 -3.61 25.07
CA ARG A 330 45.55 -3.71 25.76
C ARG A 330 44.42 -3.05 24.99
N VAL A 331 43.20 -3.58 25.15
CA VAL A 331 41.98 -3.08 24.50
C VAL A 331 41.76 -1.59 24.75
N GLY A 332 42.05 -1.10 25.95
CA GLY A 332 41.88 0.32 26.31
C GLY A 332 42.71 1.32 25.52
N GLU A 333 43.73 0.84 24.76
CA GLU A 333 44.60 1.67 23.92
C GLU A 333 44.07 1.86 22.51
N ILE A 334 43.22 0.90 22.03
CA ILE A 334 42.68 0.93 20.66
C ILE A 334 41.17 1.15 20.61
N MET A 335 40.46 1.00 21.75
CA MET A 335 38.99 1.12 21.80
C MET A 335 38.49 2.50 21.40
N THR A 336 37.34 2.56 20.78
CA THR A 336 36.59 3.80 20.58
C THR A 336 35.89 4.14 21.90
N ARG A 337 36.20 5.32 22.47
CA ARG A 337 35.66 5.75 23.78
C ARG A 337 34.32 6.46 23.66
N SER A 338 34.08 7.18 22.56
CA SER A 338 32.80 7.85 22.29
C SER A 338 31.81 6.85 21.70
N VAL A 339 31.11 6.10 22.57
CA VAL A 339 30.15 5.08 22.16
C VAL A 339 28.73 5.67 22.21
N ARG A 340 28.00 5.54 21.14
CA ARG A 340 26.56 5.81 21.16
C ARG A 340 25.86 4.63 21.82
N VAL A 341 25.05 4.93 22.84
CA VAL A 341 24.29 3.93 23.60
C VAL A 341 22.79 4.23 23.49
N THR A 342 21.98 3.22 23.78
CA THR A 342 20.52 3.34 23.93
C THR A 342 20.07 2.69 25.23
N ARG A 343 18.79 2.78 25.59
CA ARG A 343 18.22 2.16 26.78
C ARG A 343 17.25 1.04 26.38
N VAL A 344 17.03 0.09 27.29
CA VAL A 344 16.15 -1.08 27.08
C VAL A 344 14.71 -0.69 26.74
N ASP A 345 14.20 0.40 27.33
CA ASP A 345 12.84 0.89 27.19
C ASP A 345 12.59 1.75 25.95
N ARG A 346 13.66 2.16 25.25
CA ARG A 346 13.56 3.05 24.10
C ARG A 346 12.93 2.36 22.89
N HIS A 347 12.11 3.09 22.14
CA HIS A 347 11.48 2.57 20.93
C HIS A 347 12.51 2.31 19.82
N LEU A 348 12.32 1.21 19.11
CA LEU A 348 13.22 0.81 18.03
C LEU A 348 13.25 1.81 16.88
N ALA A 349 12.13 2.49 16.63
CA ALA A 349 12.02 3.56 15.63
C ALA A 349 13.08 4.65 15.80
N ASP A 350 13.46 4.96 17.05
CA ASP A 350 14.45 6.01 17.35
C ASP A 350 15.88 5.61 16.96
N LEU A 351 16.15 4.30 16.75
CA LEU A 351 17.46 3.79 16.36
C LEU A 351 17.66 3.79 14.84
N VAL A 352 16.59 3.79 14.06
CA VAL A 352 16.66 3.73 12.59
C VAL A 352 17.56 4.83 12.00
N PRO A 353 17.42 6.11 12.40
CA PRO A 353 18.31 7.18 11.91
C PRO A 353 19.77 6.98 12.32
N LEU A 354 20.04 6.37 13.49
CA LEU A 354 21.39 6.13 13.99
C LEU A 354 22.14 5.09 13.16
N PHE A 355 21.44 4.08 12.65
CA PHE A 355 22.01 3.07 11.75
C PHE A 355 22.19 3.60 10.32
N GLY A 356 21.34 4.54 9.86
CA GLY A 356 21.36 5.05 8.49
C GLY A 356 22.36 6.18 8.25
N SER A 357 22.47 7.15 9.16
CA SER A 357 23.18 8.42 8.92
C SER A 357 24.58 8.51 9.50
N SER A 358 24.93 7.67 10.48
CA SER A 358 26.17 7.85 11.27
C SER A 358 27.17 6.69 11.20
N GLY A 359 26.95 5.69 10.33
CA GLY A 359 27.86 4.55 10.17
C GLY A 359 28.02 3.67 11.43
N HIS A 360 27.09 3.79 12.39
CA HIS A 360 27.10 2.97 13.59
C HIS A 360 26.45 1.63 13.28
N HIS A 361 27.22 0.53 13.33
CA HIS A 361 26.71 -0.80 13.07
C HIS A 361 26.36 -1.59 14.33
N HIS A 362 26.77 -1.10 15.50
CA HIS A 362 26.62 -1.75 16.81
C HIS A 362 26.30 -0.71 17.86
N ILE A 363 25.16 -0.83 18.52
CA ILE A 363 24.68 0.09 19.55
C ILE A 363 24.48 -0.70 20.84
N PRO A 364 25.32 -0.47 21.90
CA PRO A 364 25.09 -1.05 23.20
C PRO A 364 23.79 -0.55 23.83
N VAL A 365 23.12 -1.43 24.55
CA VAL A 365 21.85 -1.17 25.23
C VAL A 365 22.09 -1.22 26.74
N LEU A 366 21.68 -0.16 27.42
CA LEU A 366 21.81 0.00 28.87
C LEU A 366 20.52 -0.38 29.58
N ALA A 367 20.65 -1.01 30.73
CA ALA A 367 19.57 -1.20 31.69
C ALA A 367 19.22 0.11 32.43
N GLU A 368 18.24 0.09 33.31
CA GLU A 368 17.83 1.26 34.11
C GLU A 368 18.94 1.81 35.01
N ASP A 369 19.81 0.92 35.50
CA ASP A 369 20.96 1.22 36.37
C ASP A 369 22.23 1.61 35.58
N ASP A 370 22.12 1.93 34.30
CA ASP A 370 23.21 2.29 33.37
C ASP A 370 24.22 1.14 33.11
N THR A 371 23.94 -0.09 33.57
CA THR A 371 24.77 -1.26 33.23
C THR A 371 24.46 -1.77 31.83
N LEU A 372 25.41 -2.45 31.18
CA LEU A 372 25.25 -3.05 29.88
C LEU A 372 24.28 -4.23 29.92
N ALA A 373 23.09 -4.07 29.32
CA ALA A 373 22.06 -5.11 29.21
C ALA A 373 22.18 -5.94 27.93
N GLY A 374 22.62 -5.33 26.84
CA GLY A 374 22.67 -5.99 25.55
C GLY A 374 23.37 -5.17 24.47
N ILE A 375 23.30 -5.66 23.24
CA ILE A 375 23.77 -4.96 22.05
C ILE A 375 22.77 -5.14 20.91
N ILE A 376 22.55 -4.10 20.12
CA ILE A 376 21.74 -4.15 18.90
C ILE A 376 22.64 -3.89 17.70
N THR A 377 22.50 -4.73 16.68
CA THR A 377 23.18 -4.59 15.41
C THR A 377 22.20 -4.24 14.29
N GLN A 378 22.71 -3.76 13.17
CA GLN A 378 21.91 -3.54 11.96
C GLN A 378 21.19 -4.83 11.50
N SER A 379 21.82 -6.00 11.68
CA SER A 379 21.21 -7.30 11.37
C SER A 379 20.02 -7.63 12.28
N ASP A 380 20.07 -7.25 13.56
CA ASP A 380 18.94 -7.44 14.48
C ASP A 380 17.73 -6.58 14.09
N LEU A 381 17.98 -5.35 13.64
CA LEU A 381 16.94 -4.47 13.11
C LEU A 381 16.26 -5.09 11.88
N VAL A 382 17.06 -5.57 10.91
CA VAL A 382 16.52 -6.23 9.71
C VAL A 382 15.75 -7.50 10.07
N ALA A 383 16.27 -8.31 10.99
CA ALA A 383 15.60 -9.52 11.45
C ALA A 383 14.28 -9.22 12.17
N ALA A 384 14.21 -8.13 12.95
CA ALA A 384 12.98 -7.71 13.62
C ALA A 384 11.90 -7.27 12.60
N LEU A 385 12.29 -6.57 11.53
CA LEU A 385 11.39 -6.18 10.45
C LEU A 385 10.86 -7.38 9.64
N ALA A 386 11.69 -8.41 9.48
CA ALA A 386 11.36 -9.61 8.71
C ALA A 386 10.50 -10.63 9.50
N ARG A 387 10.40 -10.53 10.84
CA ARG A 387 9.62 -11.48 11.65
C ARG A 387 8.15 -11.43 11.27
N PRO A 388 7.51 -12.56 10.85
CA PRO A 388 6.07 -12.65 10.72
C PRO A 388 5.43 -12.44 12.09
N GLN A 389 4.37 -11.64 12.16
CA GLN A 389 3.57 -11.62 13.39
C GLN A 389 2.95 -13.01 13.60
N PRO A 390 2.87 -13.53 14.85
CA PRO A 390 1.95 -14.59 15.14
C PRO A 390 0.55 -14.09 14.69
N ARG A 391 -0.10 -14.84 13.80
CA ARG A 391 -1.50 -14.62 13.47
C ARG A 391 -2.26 -14.56 14.78
N THR A 392 -2.71 -13.39 15.19
CA THR A 392 -3.87 -13.31 16.06
C THR A 392 -5.00 -13.91 15.24
N ASP A 393 -5.44 -15.10 15.62
CA ASP A 393 -6.60 -15.78 15.05
C ASP A 393 -7.85 -14.89 15.23
N ARG A 394 -8.00 -13.92 14.38
CA ARG A 394 -9.32 -13.41 14.01
C ARG A 394 -9.82 -14.39 12.97
N ALA A 395 -10.78 -15.21 13.40
CA ALA A 395 -11.52 -16.12 12.56
C ALA A 395 -11.77 -15.47 11.19
N ALA A 396 -11.22 -16.09 10.15
CA ALA A 396 -11.52 -15.71 8.78
C ALA A 396 -13.03 -15.76 8.60
N PRO A 397 -13.69 -14.76 8.00
CA PRO A 397 -15.06 -14.91 7.58
C PRO A 397 -15.07 -16.06 6.56
N THR A 398 -15.71 -17.16 6.93
CA THR A 398 -16.02 -18.27 6.03
C THR A 398 -16.88 -17.71 4.91
N LEU A 399 -16.26 -17.51 3.76
CA LEU A 399 -16.98 -17.36 2.50
C LEU A 399 -17.54 -18.74 2.17
N THR A 400 -18.77 -19.01 2.54
CA THR A 400 -19.58 -20.10 1.99
C THR A 400 -20.02 -19.72 0.57
N PRO A 401 -20.04 -20.69 -0.36
CA PRO A 401 -20.33 -20.50 -1.77
C PRO A 401 -21.74 -20.01 -2.05
#